data_b643c8ff22301b6bc1f8a74dd36b5b44
#
_entry.id   b643c8ff22301b6bc1f8a74dd36b5b44
#
_cell.length_a   1.000
_cell.length_b   1.000
_cell.length_c   1.000
_cell.angle_alpha   90.00
_cell.angle_beta   90.00
_cell.angle_gamma   90.00
#
_symmetry.space_group_name_H-M   'P 1'
#
loop_
_entity.id
_entity.type
_entity.pdbx_description
1 polymer ?
#
loop_
_entity_poly.entity_id
_entity_poly.type
_entity_poly.pdbx_seq_one_letter_code
_entity_poly.pdbx_strand_id
1 'polypeptide(L)'
;MDAFLKAATTNQQGQVFNLGSDNPQSVNKLTKLIGGKVVFIPDRPGEPKKTWANTTKIKKILKWKPKMNFEDGVNIMLKQIDLWKTAPLWTPKSIKRARILGLI
;
A
#
# COMPACT_ATOMS: atom_id res chain seq x y z
N MET A 1 11.13 0.12 -6.46
CA MET A 1 12.13 -0.23 -7.52
C MET A 1 13.46 -0.64 -6.94
N ASP A 2 14.13 0.15 -6.10
CA ASP A 2 15.46 -0.11 -5.51
C ASP A 2 15.63 -1.50 -4.85
N ALA A 3 14.61 -1.97 -4.10
CA ALA A 3 14.66 -3.31 -3.49
C ALA A 3 14.70 -4.44 -4.53
N PHE A 4 13.98 -4.30 -5.64
CA PHE A 4 14.00 -5.28 -6.72
C PHE A 4 15.35 -5.33 -7.43
N LEU A 5 15.98 -4.16 -7.67
CA LEU A 5 17.31 -4.10 -8.24
C LEU A 5 18.34 -4.79 -7.32
N LYS A 6 18.27 -4.54 -6.02
CA LYS A 6 19.13 -5.23 -5.05
C LYS A 6 18.90 -6.74 -5.01
N ALA A 7 17.64 -7.16 -5.09
CA ALA A 7 17.32 -8.59 -5.14
C ALA A 7 17.81 -9.27 -6.43
N ALA A 8 17.79 -8.56 -7.56
CA ALA A 8 18.25 -9.07 -8.84
C ALA A 8 19.79 -9.19 -8.92
N THR A 9 20.51 -8.35 -8.16
CA THR A 9 21.98 -8.29 -8.18
C THR A 9 22.65 -9.02 -7.02
N THR A 10 21.87 -9.65 -6.13
CA THR A 10 22.42 -10.40 -5.00
C THR A 10 22.74 -11.83 -5.36
N ASN A 11 23.72 -12.42 -4.66
CA ASN A 11 24.03 -13.86 -4.75
C ASN A 11 23.09 -14.74 -3.90
N GLN A 12 22.07 -14.14 -3.27
CA GLN A 12 21.09 -14.85 -2.45
C GLN A 12 19.98 -15.44 -3.32
N GLN A 13 20.02 -16.75 -3.55
CA GLN A 13 19.02 -17.44 -4.36
C GLN A 13 17.92 -18.07 -3.50
N GLY A 14 16.72 -18.24 -4.05
CA GLY A 14 15.59 -18.91 -3.42
C GLY A 14 15.08 -18.25 -2.13
N GLN A 15 15.39 -16.97 -1.92
CA GLN A 15 15.01 -16.26 -0.69
C GLN A 15 13.74 -15.43 -0.89
N VAL A 16 12.87 -15.46 0.11
CA VAL A 16 11.68 -14.58 0.19
C VAL A 16 11.98 -13.42 1.14
N PHE A 17 11.70 -12.21 0.71
CA PHE A 17 11.86 -10.98 1.48
C PHE A 17 10.56 -10.22 1.60
N ASN A 18 10.22 -9.80 2.82
CA ASN A 18 9.15 -8.84 3.03
C ASN A 18 9.65 -7.43 2.79
N LEU A 19 8.82 -6.64 2.13
CA LEU A 19 9.05 -5.22 1.86
C LEU A 19 8.02 -4.37 2.61
N GLY A 20 8.44 -3.30 3.22
CA GLY A 20 7.55 -2.38 3.93
C GLY A 20 8.29 -1.14 4.39
N SER A 21 7.53 -0.16 4.86
CA SER A 21 8.07 1.11 5.34
C SER A 21 8.57 1.08 6.78
N ASP A 22 8.41 -0.05 7.51
CA ASP A 22 8.64 -0.20 8.96
C ASP A 22 7.79 0.70 9.88
N ASN A 23 7.02 1.58 9.31
CA ASN A 23 6.21 2.54 10.02
C ASN A 23 4.75 2.45 9.53
N PRO A 24 3.93 1.59 10.15
CA PRO A 24 2.53 1.44 9.76
C PRO A 24 1.78 2.75 10.00
N GLN A 25 1.06 3.19 8.98
CA GLN A 25 0.29 4.43 8.99
C GLN A 25 -1.20 4.13 9.09
N SER A 26 -1.94 5.00 9.77
CA SER A 26 -3.39 4.87 9.84
C SER A 26 -4.07 5.38 8.56
N VAL A 27 -5.21 4.79 8.21
CA VAL A 27 -6.06 5.28 7.11
C VAL A 27 -6.50 6.72 7.39
N ASN A 28 -6.81 7.05 8.65
CA ASN A 28 -7.17 8.42 9.03
C ASN A 28 -6.05 9.44 8.78
N LYS A 29 -4.79 9.04 8.89
CA LYS A 29 -3.66 9.91 8.49
C LYS A 29 -3.61 10.08 6.98
N LEU A 30 -3.83 9.02 6.23
CA LEU A 30 -3.91 9.07 4.76
C LEU A 30 -5.02 10.02 4.29
N THR A 31 -6.23 9.90 4.86
CA THR A 31 -7.36 10.75 4.49
C THR A 31 -7.11 12.22 4.80
N LYS A 32 -6.42 12.54 5.90
CA LYS A 32 -6.01 13.93 6.23
C LYS A 32 -5.03 14.49 5.19
N LEU A 33 -4.09 13.68 4.70
CA LEU A 33 -3.13 14.10 3.68
C LEU A 33 -3.77 14.29 2.30
N ILE A 34 -4.73 13.44 1.95
CA ILE A 34 -5.48 13.55 0.69
C ILE A 34 -6.44 14.75 0.75
N GLY A 35 -7.02 15.02 1.91
CA GLY A 35 -8.04 16.05 2.09
C GLY A 35 -9.42 15.61 1.59
N GLY A 36 -10.38 16.55 1.60
CA GLY A 36 -11.74 16.31 1.16
C GLY A 36 -12.68 15.78 2.25
N LYS A 37 -13.92 15.45 1.84
CA LYS A 37 -14.95 14.96 2.75
C LYS A 37 -14.70 13.49 3.11
N VAL A 38 -14.67 13.20 4.39
CA VAL A 38 -14.49 11.84 4.91
C VAL A 38 -15.83 11.26 5.35
N VAL A 39 -16.10 10.02 4.96
CA VAL A 39 -17.26 9.25 5.39
C VAL A 39 -16.76 7.98 6.07
N PHE A 40 -17.20 7.74 7.29
CA PHE A 40 -16.91 6.50 8.00
C PHE A 40 -17.91 5.42 7.61
N ILE A 41 -17.41 4.23 7.36
CA ILE A 41 -18.21 3.05 7.09
C ILE A 41 -18.05 2.05 8.24
N PRO A 42 -19.05 1.17 8.49
CA PRO A 42 -18.91 0.13 9.51
C PRO A 42 -17.70 -0.79 9.25
N ASP A 43 -17.14 -1.30 10.33
CA ASP A 43 -16.07 -2.30 10.28
C ASP A 43 -16.50 -3.51 9.44
N ARG A 44 -15.57 -4.04 8.68
CA ARG A 44 -15.80 -5.25 7.89
C ARG A 44 -15.17 -6.46 8.59
N PRO A 45 -15.93 -7.55 8.77
CA PRO A 45 -15.40 -8.77 9.36
C PRO A 45 -14.18 -9.28 8.60
N GLY A 46 -13.14 -9.68 9.33
CA GLY A 46 -11.90 -10.20 8.74
C GLY A 46 -10.86 -9.15 8.30
N GLU A 47 -11.17 -7.86 8.38
CA GLU A 47 -10.16 -6.83 8.12
C GLU A 47 -9.19 -6.71 9.30
N PRO A 48 -7.87 -6.85 9.06
CA PRO A 48 -6.90 -6.64 10.11
C PRO A 48 -6.82 -5.15 10.47
N LYS A 49 -6.88 -4.85 11.75
CA LYS A 49 -6.76 -3.47 12.27
C LYS A 49 -5.37 -2.85 11.99
N LYS A 50 -4.37 -3.69 11.78
CA LYS A 50 -2.99 -3.26 11.51
C LYS A 50 -2.28 -4.29 10.66
N THR A 51 -1.67 -3.85 9.57
CA THR A 51 -0.77 -4.65 8.74
C THR A 51 0.64 -4.12 8.85
N TRP A 52 1.60 -5.01 9.03
CA TRP A 52 2.99 -4.63 9.24
C TRP A 52 3.93 -5.71 8.71
N ALA A 53 4.82 -5.33 7.81
CA ALA A 53 5.84 -6.22 7.30
C ALA A 53 7.05 -6.25 8.24
N ASN A 54 7.50 -7.44 8.63
CA ASN A 54 8.80 -7.58 9.28
C ASN A 54 9.91 -7.51 8.22
N THR A 55 10.64 -6.41 8.19
CA THR A 55 11.69 -6.13 7.20
C THR A 55 13.11 -6.47 7.70
N THR A 56 13.24 -7.10 8.85
CA THR A 56 14.55 -7.45 9.46
C THR A 56 15.44 -8.25 8.50
N LYS A 57 14.86 -9.23 7.80
CA LYS A 57 15.60 -10.10 6.88
C LYS A 57 16.18 -9.32 5.70
N ILE A 58 15.39 -8.48 5.03
CA ILE A 58 15.85 -7.71 3.88
C ILE A 58 16.90 -6.67 4.27
N LYS A 59 16.74 -6.04 5.42
CA LYS A 59 17.74 -5.11 5.97
C LYS A 59 19.08 -5.80 6.21
N LYS A 60 19.05 -6.99 6.83
CA LYS A 60 20.25 -7.75 7.18
C LYS A 60 20.96 -8.28 5.93
N ILE A 61 20.24 -8.89 5.01
CA ILE A 61 20.80 -9.61 3.86
C ILE A 61 21.09 -8.67 2.70
N LEU A 62 20.10 -7.90 2.24
CA LEU A 62 20.24 -7.02 1.08
C LEU A 62 20.72 -5.61 1.44
N LYS A 63 20.93 -5.32 2.73
CA LYS A 63 21.28 -3.96 3.22
C LYS A 63 20.33 -2.90 2.65
N TRP A 64 19.06 -3.28 2.47
CA TRP A 64 18.01 -2.39 1.98
C TRP A 64 17.19 -1.82 3.12
N LYS A 65 16.80 -0.57 2.99
CA LYS A 65 15.84 0.12 3.86
C LYS A 65 14.95 1.05 3.04
N PRO A 66 13.71 1.31 3.48
CA PRO A 66 12.85 2.28 2.81
C PRO A 66 13.50 3.67 2.86
N LYS A 67 13.45 4.39 1.73
CA LYS A 67 14.05 5.73 1.59
C LYS A 67 13.01 6.85 1.58
N MET A 68 11.78 6.51 1.24
CA MET A 68 10.68 7.46 1.11
C MET A 68 9.81 7.41 2.37
N ASN A 69 9.50 8.55 2.96
CA ASN A 69 8.52 8.63 4.01
C ASN A 69 7.09 8.62 3.44
N PHE A 70 6.12 8.43 4.32
CA PHE A 70 4.72 8.26 3.91
C PHE A 70 4.15 9.53 3.28
N GLU A 71 4.41 10.67 3.88
CA GLU A 71 3.92 11.98 3.47
C GLU A 71 4.43 12.36 2.08
N ASP A 72 5.71 12.17 1.83
CA ASP A 72 6.31 12.43 0.51
C ASP A 72 5.73 11.51 -0.55
N GLY A 73 5.54 10.22 -0.22
CA GLY A 73 4.90 9.25 -1.10
C GLY A 73 3.48 9.68 -1.50
N VAL A 74 2.67 10.09 -0.52
CA VAL A 74 1.30 10.60 -0.77
C VAL A 74 1.34 11.87 -1.62
N ASN A 75 2.22 12.81 -1.32
CA ASN A 75 2.36 14.05 -2.09
C ASN A 75 2.75 13.79 -3.55
N ILE A 76 3.64 12.84 -3.82
CA ILE A 76 4.00 12.44 -5.19
C ILE A 76 2.77 11.87 -5.91
N MET A 77 2.01 10.98 -5.26
CA MET A 77 0.79 10.42 -5.83
C MET A 77 -0.25 11.49 -6.13
N LEU A 78 -0.44 12.45 -5.23
CA LEU A 78 -1.39 13.56 -5.45
C LEU A 78 -1.00 14.46 -6.62
N LYS A 79 0.29 14.70 -6.83
CA LYS A 79 0.77 15.43 -8.02
C LYS A 79 0.46 14.73 -9.34
N GLN A 80 0.23 13.42 -9.30
CA GLN A 80 -0.07 12.59 -10.46
C GLN A 80 -1.56 12.18 -10.50
N ILE A 81 -2.41 12.83 -9.71
CA ILE A 81 -3.83 12.45 -9.57
C ILE A 81 -4.59 12.46 -10.91
N ASP A 82 -4.14 13.27 -11.86
CA ASP A 82 -4.75 13.37 -13.19
C ASP A 82 -4.72 12.05 -13.96
N LEU A 83 -3.74 11.20 -13.72
CA LEU A 83 -3.66 9.87 -14.31
C LEU A 83 -4.80 8.95 -13.84
N TRP A 84 -5.42 9.27 -12.72
CA TRP A 84 -6.48 8.48 -12.10
C TRP A 84 -7.89 9.02 -12.36
N LYS A 85 -8.02 10.17 -13.01
CA LYS A 85 -9.33 10.80 -13.29
C LYS A 85 -10.28 9.92 -14.10
N THR A 86 -9.74 9.05 -14.94
CA THR A 86 -10.50 8.11 -15.78
C THR A 86 -10.62 6.71 -15.16
N ALA A 87 -10.07 6.51 -13.97
CA ALA A 87 -10.16 5.22 -13.30
C ALA A 87 -11.61 4.86 -12.95
N PRO A 88 -12.03 3.59 -13.11
CA PRO A 88 -13.38 3.15 -12.77
C PRO A 88 -13.66 3.38 -11.27
N LEU A 89 -14.77 4.03 -10.95
CA LEU A 89 -15.20 4.24 -9.58
C LEU A 89 -15.98 3.04 -9.06
N TRP A 90 -15.63 2.58 -7.85
CA TRP A 90 -16.44 1.62 -7.13
C TRP A 90 -17.70 2.31 -6.60
N THR A 91 -18.85 1.85 -7.06
CA THR A 91 -20.15 2.28 -6.57
C THR A 91 -20.81 1.16 -5.77
N PRO A 92 -21.80 1.43 -4.90
CA PRO A 92 -22.55 0.36 -4.21
C PRO A 92 -23.09 -0.71 -5.18
N LYS A 93 -23.53 -0.30 -6.38
CA LYS A 93 -24.03 -1.21 -7.42
C LYS A 93 -22.93 -2.08 -8.00
N SER A 94 -21.75 -1.53 -8.32
CA SER A 94 -20.62 -2.30 -8.87
C SER A 94 -20.02 -3.24 -7.82
N ILE A 95 -19.96 -2.85 -6.55
CA ILE A 95 -19.54 -3.71 -5.43
C ILE A 95 -20.50 -4.90 -5.27
N LYS A 96 -21.83 -4.64 -5.28
CA LYS A 96 -22.82 -5.72 -5.19
C LYS A 96 -22.67 -6.70 -6.35
N ARG A 97 -22.48 -6.21 -7.57
CA ARG A 97 -22.26 -7.05 -8.75
C ARG A 97 -20.97 -7.88 -8.65
N ALA A 98 -19.87 -7.28 -8.20
CA ALA A 98 -18.59 -7.96 -8.02
C ALA A 98 -18.69 -9.11 -7.00
N ARG A 99 -19.43 -8.92 -5.89
CA ARG A 99 -19.72 -9.97 -4.91
C ARG A 99 -20.50 -11.13 -5.50
N ILE A 100 -21.57 -10.85 -6.28
CA ILE A 100 -22.36 -11.89 -6.94
C ILE A 100 -21.50 -12.72 -7.90
N LEU A 101 -20.53 -12.07 -8.55
CA LEU A 101 -19.61 -12.73 -9.50
C LEU A 101 -18.40 -13.40 -8.81
N GLY A 102 -18.30 -13.35 -7.48
CA GLY A 102 -17.18 -13.94 -6.74
C GLY A 102 -15.83 -13.26 -7.00
N LEU A 103 -15.83 -11.97 -7.39
CA LEU A 103 -14.62 -11.21 -7.69
C LEU A 103 -14.02 -10.53 -6.44
N ILE A 104 -14.82 -10.37 -5.39
CA ILE A 104 -14.44 -9.82 -4.07
C ILE A 104 -15.29 -10.45 -2.98
#